data_903063766eb0435140e545273adb7318
#
_entry.id   903063766eb0435140e545273adb7318
#
_cell.length_a   1.000
_cell.length_b   1.000
_cell.length_c   1.000
_cell.angle_alpha   90.00
_cell.angle_beta   90.00
_cell.angle_gamma   90.00
#
_symmetry.space_group_name_H-M   'P 1'
#
loop_
_entity.id
_entity.type
_entity.pdbx_description
1 polymer ?
#
loop_
_entity_poly.entity_id
_entity_poly.type
_entity_poly.pdbx_seq_one_letter_code
_entity_poly.pdbx_strand_id
1 'polypeptide(L)'
;MRVLVMGATGGSGRAAVDALVAEGHEVTAFARRASSAFAGRAGVRAVDGDAAQADDVDAAVRAQDAVVVTLGISENALRVRLRGSSGTPLDIRSRGTATVVAAMQRHGVRRLVAQSSYGVGETRDRLPFSSRVVFALVLRPQIADHERQERIVRDSGLDWTIVQPVNLTDDDEAATTSRTGGVEGMKVSRRALGAVLAGLATGSADVAACVSVSGAAAERRASAPAR
;
A
#
# COMPACT_ATOMS: atom_id res chain seq x y z
N MET A 1 -13.27 -9.95 -10.29
CA MET A 1 -12.86 -8.61 -10.75
C MET A 1 -11.44 -8.69 -11.30
N ARG A 2 -11.07 -7.77 -12.20
CA ARG A 2 -9.71 -7.60 -12.69
C ARG A 2 -9.05 -6.47 -11.87
N VAL A 3 -8.02 -6.82 -11.11
CA VAL A 3 -7.37 -5.88 -10.19
C VAL A 3 -5.90 -5.71 -10.56
N LEU A 4 -5.49 -4.46 -10.80
CA LEU A 4 -4.10 -4.10 -11.01
C LEU A 4 -3.41 -3.82 -9.67
N VAL A 5 -2.28 -4.47 -9.41
CA VAL A 5 -1.42 -4.19 -8.26
C VAL A 5 -0.12 -3.55 -8.74
N MET A 6 0.03 -2.23 -8.46
CA MET A 6 1.22 -1.45 -8.74
C MET A 6 2.25 -1.64 -7.63
N GLY A 7 3.48 -1.99 -7.98
CA GLY A 7 4.52 -2.34 -6.99
C GLY A 7 4.39 -3.77 -6.46
N ALA A 8 3.83 -4.67 -7.28
CA ALA A 8 3.48 -6.05 -6.93
C ALA A 8 4.64 -6.89 -6.37
N THR A 9 5.89 -6.58 -6.69
CA THR A 9 7.07 -7.32 -6.20
C THR A 9 7.53 -6.92 -4.80
N GLY A 10 7.01 -5.81 -4.24
CA GLY A 10 7.25 -5.40 -2.86
C GLY A 10 6.49 -6.29 -1.86
N GLY A 11 6.87 -6.24 -0.57
CA GLY A 11 6.26 -7.09 0.45
C GLY A 11 4.73 -6.95 0.55
N SER A 12 4.22 -5.72 0.65
CA SER A 12 2.77 -5.47 0.67
C SER A 12 2.10 -5.81 -0.66
N GLY A 13 2.78 -5.52 -1.78
CA GLY A 13 2.26 -5.83 -3.11
C GLY A 13 2.10 -7.33 -3.34
N ARG A 14 3.09 -8.14 -2.94
CA ARG A 14 2.99 -9.61 -2.99
C ARG A 14 1.80 -10.10 -2.14
N ALA A 15 1.68 -9.60 -0.91
CA ALA A 15 0.60 -9.97 -0.02
C ALA A 15 -0.79 -9.60 -0.59
N ALA A 16 -0.91 -8.44 -1.24
CA ALA A 16 -2.15 -8.05 -1.92
C ALA A 16 -2.46 -8.96 -3.12
N VAL A 17 -1.43 -9.30 -3.94
CA VAL A 17 -1.59 -10.28 -5.04
C VAL A 17 -2.04 -11.63 -4.50
N ASP A 18 -1.42 -12.12 -3.41
CA ASP A 18 -1.76 -13.39 -2.78
C ASP A 18 -3.21 -13.44 -2.31
N ALA A 19 -3.66 -12.38 -1.63
CA ALA A 19 -5.02 -12.28 -1.12
C ALA A 19 -6.05 -12.22 -2.27
N LEU A 20 -5.83 -11.38 -3.27
CA LEU A 20 -6.72 -11.24 -4.42
C LEU A 20 -6.88 -12.53 -5.21
N VAL A 21 -5.78 -13.26 -5.43
CA VAL A 21 -5.82 -14.57 -6.11
C VAL A 21 -6.56 -15.60 -5.27
N ALA A 22 -6.34 -15.63 -3.94
CA ALA A 22 -7.05 -16.54 -3.05
C ALA A 22 -8.56 -16.29 -3.02
N GLU A 23 -8.99 -15.04 -3.22
CA GLU A 23 -10.39 -14.63 -3.34
C GLU A 23 -10.98 -14.86 -4.77
N GLY A 24 -10.20 -15.42 -5.69
CA GLY A 24 -10.66 -15.76 -7.04
C GLY A 24 -10.70 -14.59 -8.03
N HIS A 25 -9.94 -13.52 -7.78
CA HIS A 25 -9.83 -12.38 -8.69
C HIS A 25 -8.72 -12.58 -9.73
N GLU A 26 -8.89 -11.95 -10.90
CA GLU A 26 -7.86 -11.87 -11.93
C GLU A 26 -6.90 -10.72 -11.58
N VAL A 27 -5.63 -11.04 -11.34
CA VAL A 27 -4.66 -10.05 -10.90
C VAL A 27 -3.67 -9.69 -11.98
N THR A 28 -3.54 -8.39 -12.29
CA THR A 28 -2.42 -7.87 -13.05
C THR A 28 -1.34 -7.38 -12.08
N ALA A 29 -0.24 -8.11 -11.98
CA ALA A 29 0.89 -7.75 -11.13
C ALA A 29 1.87 -6.88 -11.94
N PHE A 30 1.98 -5.58 -11.59
CA PHE A 30 2.85 -4.63 -12.29
C PHE A 30 4.06 -4.24 -11.43
N ALA A 31 5.25 -4.41 -11.98
CA ALA A 31 6.51 -3.97 -11.39
C ALA A 31 7.64 -4.04 -12.44
N ARG A 32 8.80 -3.49 -12.17
CA ARG A 32 9.99 -3.52 -13.06
C ARG A 32 10.48 -4.93 -13.44
N ARG A 33 10.13 -5.95 -12.66
CA ARG A 33 10.49 -7.38 -12.87
C ARG A 33 9.36 -8.29 -12.38
N ALA A 34 8.14 -7.99 -12.77
CA ALA A 34 6.97 -8.78 -12.38
C ALA A 34 6.98 -10.16 -13.05
N SER A 35 7.36 -10.23 -14.32
CA SER A 35 7.46 -11.47 -15.08
C SER A 35 8.33 -12.51 -14.41
N SER A 36 9.49 -12.12 -13.90
CA SER A 36 10.39 -13.00 -13.14
C SER A 36 9.82 -13.40 -11.78
N ALA A 37 9.14 -12.45 -11.09
CA ALA A 37 8.65 -12.67 -9.74
C ALA A 37 7.39 -13.53 -9.66
N PHE A 38 6.58 -13.56 -10.73
CA PHE A 38 5.30 -14.25 -10.81
C PHE A 38 5.24 -15.25 -11.96
N ALA A 39 6.40 -15.73 -12.44
CA ALA A 39 6.48 -16.71 -13.52
C ALA A 39 5.61 -17.96 -13.21
N GLY A 40 4.73 -18.32 -14.14
CA GLY A 40 3.88 -19.51 -14.02
C GLY A 40 2.82 -19.47 -12.93
N ARG A 41 2.61 -18.33 -12.28
CA ARG A 41 1.62 -18.23 -11.21
C ARG A 41 0.20 -18.13 -11.77
N ALA A 42 -0.64 -19.12 -11.46
CA ALA A 42 -2.04 -19.14 -11.86
C ALA A 42 -2.81 -17.92 -11.29
N GLY A 43 -3.73 -17.36 -12.07
CA GLY A 43 -4.54 -16.18 -11.68
C GLY A 43 -3.79 -14.84 -11.72
N VAL A 44 -2.50 -14.84 -12.12
CA VAL A 44 -1.68 -13.63 -12.18
C VAL A 44 -1.16 -13.38 -13.59
N ARG A 45 -1.48 -12.23 -14.16
CA ARG A 45 -0.85 -11.67 -15.33
C ARG A 45 0.29 -10.74 -14.90
N ALA A 46 1.52 -11.18 -15.07
CA ALA A 46 2.70 -10.37 -14.75
C ALA A 46 3.00 -9.38 -15.89
N VAL A 47 3.21 -8.12 -15.54
CA VAL A 47 3.52 -7.03 -16.48
C VAL A 47 4.76 -6.28 -15.99
N ASP A 48 5.82 -6.32 -16.77
CA ASP A 48 7.03 -5.54 -16.51
C ASP A 48 6.83 -4.11 -17.00
N GLY A 49 7.21 -3.13 -16.15
CA GLY A 49 7.13 -1.72 -16.48
C GLY A 49 7.57 -0.81 -15.34
N ASP A 50 7.77 0.45 -15.67
CA ASP A 50 8.12 1.50 -14.69
C ASP A 50 6.86 2.34 -14.36
N ALA A 51 6.52 2.41 -13.07
CA ALA A 51 5.39 3.21 -12.60
C ALA A 51 5.51 4.71 -12.89
N ALA A 52 6.70 5.20 -13.20
CA ALA A 52 6.93 6.57 -13.60
C ALA A 52 6.77 6.82 -15.12
N GLN A 53 6.60 5.77 -15.93
CA GLN A 53 6.40 5.86 -17.38
C GLN A 53 4.91 5.79 -17.71
N ALA A 54 4.41 6.83 -18.38
CA ALA A 54 2.98 6.97 -18.67
C ALA A 54 2.45 5.83 -19.54
N ASP A 55 3.20 5.44 -20.58
CA ASP A 55 2.76 4.42 -21.54
C ASP A 55 2.67 3.02 -20.90
N ASP A 56 3.65 2.68 -20.04
CA ASP A 56 3.65 1.41 -19.31
C ASP A 56 2.42 1.29 -18.39
N VAL A 57 2.13 2.37 -17.66
CA VAL A 57 1.01 2.42 -16.73
C VAL A 57 -0.33 2.48 -17.46
N ASP A 58 -0.43 3.21 -18.57
CA ASP A 58 -1.63 3.30 -19.39
C ASP A 58 -2.06 1.92 -19.91
N ALA A 59 -1.10 1.18 -20.47
CA ALA A 59 -1.34 -0.18 -20.96
C ALA A 59 -1.78 -1.13 -19.83
N ALA A 60 -1.24 -0.97 -18.61
CA ALA A 60 -1.55 -1.82 -17.48
C ALA A 60 -2.94 -1.52 -16.86
N VAL A 61 -3.34 -0.24 -16.81
CA VAL A 61 -4.63 0.21 -16.22
C VAL A 61 -5.81 -0.14 -17.13
N ARG A 62 -5.60 -0.23 -18.43
CA ARG A 62 -6.66 -0.53 -19.40
C ARG A 62 -7.41 -1.80 -19.03
N ALA A 63 -8.75 -1.71 -19.03
CA ALA A 63 -9.66 -2.80 -18.76
C ALA A 63 -9.55 -3.42 -17.34
N GLN A 64 -9.02 -2.67 -16.37
CA GLN A 64 -9.08 -3.05 -14.96
C GLN A 64 -10.38 -2.55 -14.32
N ASP A 65 -10.81 -3.21 -13.24
CA ASP A 65 -11.97 -2.83 -12.44
C ASP A 65 -11.53 -2.00 -11.22
N ALA A 66 -10.33 -2.27 -10.69
CA ALA A 66 -9.74 -1.55 -9.57
C ALA A 66 -8.20 -1.52 -9.65
N VAL A 67 -7.59 -0.56 -8.95
CA VAL A 67 -6.13 -0.42 -8.85
C VAL A 67 -5.70 -0.33 -7.40
N VAL A 68 -4.72 -1.15 -7.02
CA VAL A 68 -4.02 -1.10 -5.72
C VAL A 68 -2.62 -0.57 -5.93
N VAL A 69 -2.26 0.51 -5.24
CA VAL A 69 -0.93 1.14 -5.32
C VAL A 69 -0.15 0.86 -4.05
N THR A 70 0.92 0.06 -4.17
CA THR A 70 1.86 -0.28 -3.08
C THR A 70 3.29 0.12 -3.42
N LEU A 71 3.43 1.22 -4.15
CA LEU A 71 4.74 1.74 -4.56
C LEU A 71 5.57 2.18 -3.35
N GLY A 72 6.85 1.87 -3.37
CA GLY A 72 7.73 2.24 -2.28
C GLY A 72 9.21 1.95 -2.57
N ILE A 73 10.06 2.40 -1.66
CA ILE A 73 11.48 2.13 -1.66
C ILE A 73 11.71 0.93 -0.73
N SER A 74 12.21 -0.18 -1.27
CA SER A 74 12.50 -1.40 -0.50
C SER A 74 13.84 -1.35 0.24
N GLU A 75 14.65 -0.34 0.00
CA GLU A 75 15.96 -0.16 0.63
C GLU A 75 15.83 0.32 2.07
N ASN A 76 16.82 -0.04 2.92
CA ASN A 76 16.86 0.43 4.31
C ASN A 76 16.86 1.98 4.38
N ALA A 77 15.94 2.54 5.15
CA ALA A 77 15.72 3.98 5.24
C ALA A 77 16.96 4.78 5.66
N LEU A 78 17.77 4.24 6.58
CA LEU A 78 19.02 4.89 7.02
C LEU A 78 20.06 4.91 5.89
N ARG A 79 20.18 3.82 5.12
CA ARG A 79 21.05 3.77 3.94
C ARG A 79 20.61 4.77 2.89
N VAL A 80 19.30 4.83 2.61
CA VAL A 80 18.72 5.81 1.67
C VAL A 80 18.99 7.25 2.14
N ARG A 81 18.92 7.51 3.45
CA ARG A 81 19.20 8.83 4.03
C ARG A 81 20.66 9.25 3.87
N LEU A 82 21.62 8.32 3.99
CA LEU A 82 23.06 8.60 3.98
C LEU A 82 23.68 8.55 2.57
N ARG A 83 23.19 7.70 1.68
CA ARG A 83 23.81 7.42 0.37
C ARG A 83 22.87 7.66 -0.82
N GLY A 84 21.61 8.07 -0.56
CA GLY A 84 20.57 8.09 -1.58
C GLY A 84 19.99 6.69 -1.87
N SER A 85 18.91 6.65 -2.64
CA SER A 85 18.38 5.41 -3.17
C SER A 85 19.20 4.99 -4.40
N SER A 86 19.62 3.73 -4.47
CA SER A 86 20.45 3.21 -5.55
C SER A 86 19.67 2.71 -6.77
N GLY A 87 18.35 2.59 -6.66
CA GLY A 87 17.57 2.00 -7.75
C GLY A 87 16.11 2.44 -7.84
N THR A 88 15.64 3.25 -6.89
CA THR A 88 14.26 3.73 -6.91
C THR A 88 14.22 5.21 -6.53
N PRO A 89 13.64 6.09 -7.37
CA PRO A 89 13.52 7.52 -7.05
C PRO A 89 12.83 7.78 -5.73
N LEU A 90 13.24 8.83 -5.01
CA LEU A 90 12.66 9.19 -3.70
C LEU A 90 11.19 9.62 -3.80
N ASP A 91 10.75 10.05 -4.97
CA ASP A 91 9.40 10.52 -5.30
C ASP A 91 8.56 9.47 -6.04
N ILE A 92 8.99 8.20 -6.02
CA ILE A 92 8.32 7.13 -6.78
C ILE A 92 6.84 6.96 -6.39
N ARG A 93 6.49 7.19 -5.12
CA ARG A 93 5.10 7.05 -4.65
C ARG A 93 4.21 8.12 -5.27
N SER A 94 4.57 9.38 -5.11
CA SER A 94 3.78 10.50 -5.64
C SER A 94 3.78 10.51 -7.16
N ARG A 95 4.95 10.34 -7.80
CA ARG A 95 5.08 10.32 -9.25
C ARG A 95 4.33 9.15 -9.89
N GLY A 96 4.54 7.93 -9.39
CA GLY A 96 3.85 6.75 -9.91
C GLY A 96 2.34 6.81 -9.66
N THR A 97 1.91 7.33 -8.50
CA THR A 97 0.47 7.51 -8.22
C THR A 97 -0.15 8.54 -9.16
N ALA A 98 0.53 9.65 -9.47
CA ALA A 98 0.04 10.63 -10.44
C ALA A 98 -0.16 10.01 -11.83
N THR A 99 0.79 9.18 -12.28
CA THR A 99 0.70 8.46 -13.55
C THR A 99 -0.48 7.48 -13.56
N VAL A 100 -0.68 6.74 -12.45
CA VAL A 100 -1.82 5.83 -12.27
C VAL A 100 -3.15 6.59 -12.31
N VAL A 101 -3.29 7.67 -11.56
CA VAL A 101 -4.52 8.49 -11.52
C VAL A 101 -4.86 9.00 -12.91
N ALA A 102 -3.88 9.54 -13.65
CA ALA A 102 -4.11 10.02 -15.01
C ALA A 102 -4.56 8.90 -15.97
N ALA A 103 -3.99 7.69 -15.86
CA ALA A 103 -4.40 6.55 -16.67
C ALA A 103 -5.81 6.06 -16.27
N MET A 104 -6.12 5.99 -14.97
CA MET A 104 -7.44 5.61 -14.47
C MET A 104 -8.54 6.55 -14.98
N GLN A 105 -8.29 7.86 -14.94
CA GLN A 105 -9.21 8.87 -15.45
C GLN A 105 -9.46 8.70 -16.96
N ARG A 106 -8.41 8.44 -17.74
CA ARG A 106 -8.52 8.20 -19.20
C ARG A 106 -9.33 6.96 -19.53
N HIS A 107 -9.17 5.87 -18.76
CA HIS A 107 -9.84 4.60 -19.02
C HIS A 107 -11.14 4.40 -18.25
N GLY A 108 -11.58 5.39 -17.47
CA GLY A 108 -12.83 5.31 -16.68
C GLY A 108 -12.77 4.33 -15.52
N VAL A 109 -11.56 3.92 -15.08
CA VAL A 109 -11.37 3.05 -13.91
C VAL A 109 -11.48 3.91 -12.67
N ARG A 110 -12.41 3.59 -11.77
CA ARG A 110 -12.72 4.49 -10.65
C ARG A 110 -12.15 4.06 -9.32
N ARG A 111 -12.10 2.75 -9.01
CA ARG A 111 -11.70 2.26 -7.70
C ARG A 111 -10.19 2.28 -7.49
N LEU A 112 -9.71 3.11 -6.56
CA LEU A 112 -8.29 3.28 -6.21
C LEU A 112 -8.05 3.00 -4.73
N VAL A 113 -7.16 2.07 -4.42
CA VAL A 113 -6.65 1.83 -3.07
C VAL A 113 -5.16 2.15 -3.03
N ALA A 114 -4.75 3.15 -2.27
CA ALA A 114 -3.36 3.58 -2.19
C ALA A 114 -2.78 3.36 -0.79
N GLN A 115 -1.72 2.57 -0.71
CA GLN A 115 -0.99 2.39 0.54
C GLN A 115 -0.10 3.61 0.80
N SER A 116 -0.32 4.25 1.94
CA SER A 116 0.50 5.28 2.54
C SER A 116 1.23 4.74 3.78
N SER A 117 1.35 5.51 4.84
CA SER A 117 1.96 5.13 6.11
C SER A 117 1.23 5.78 7.27
N TYR A 118 1.09 5.08 8.38
CA TYR A 118 0.67 5.69 9.64
C TYR A 118 1.66 6.78 10.06
N GLY A 119 1.16 7.88 10.57
CA GLY A 119 1.97 9.06 10.89
C GLY A 119 2.12 10.05 9.74
N VAL A 120 1.34 9.90 8.66
CA VAL A 120 1.24 10.83 7.55
C VAL A 120 -0.18 11.44 7.54
N GLY A 121 -0.32 12.66 7.04
CA GLY A 121 -1.63 13.32 6.91
C GLY A 121 -2.39 13.35 8.24
N GLU A 122 -3.58 12.78 8.25
CA GLU A 122 -4.52 12.79 9.40
C GLU A 122 -4.00 12.06 10.65
N THR A 123 -3.05 11.12 10.49
CA THR A 123 -2.48 10.36 11.60
C THR A 123 -1.15 10.92 12.13
N ARG A 124 -0.67 12.05 11.56
CA ARG A 124 0.62 12.67 11.92
C ARG A 124 0.74 12.94 13.43
N ASP A 125 -0.27 13.51 14.03
CA ASP A 125 -0.25 13.91 15.45
C ASP A 125 -0.55 12.76 16.41
N ARG A 126 -0.86 11.58 15.87
CA ARG A 126 -1.16 10.36 16.65
C ARG A 126 0.08 9.50 16.91
N LEU A 127 1.21 9.80 16.28
CA LEU A 127 2.46 9.10 16.56
C LEU A 127 2.99 9.39 17.97
N PRO A 128 3.53 8.38 18.68
CA PRO A 128 4.29 8.59 19.90
C PRO A 128 5.43 9.59 19.66
N PHE A 129 5.74 10.43 20.67
CA PHE A 129 6.75 11.48 20.53
C PHE A 129 8.11 10.96 20.04
N SER A 130 8.58 9.81 20.55
CA SER A 130 9.82 9.15 20.10
C SER A 130 9.80 8.82 18.62
N SER A 131 8.68 8.31 18.11
CA SER A 131 8.48 8.00 16.67
C SER A 131 8.47 9.27 15.83
N ARG A 132 7.87 10.37 16.33
CA ARG A 132 7.86 11.69 15.63
C ARG A 132 9.27 12.21 15.39
N VAL A 133 10.18 12.05 16.37
CA VAL A 133 11.59 12.45 16.24
C VAL A 133 12.30 11.63 15.16
N VAL A 134 12.12 10.30 15.16
CA VAL A 134 12.69 9.42 14.12
C VAL A 134 12.15 9.78 12.74
N PHE A 135 10.85 10.00 12.62
CA PHE A 135 10.21 10.42 11.38
C PHE A 135 10.78 11.76 10.87
N ALA A 136 10.94 12.73 11.74
CA ALA A 136 11.46 14.05 11.38
C ALA A 136 12.93 14.01 10.94
N LEU A 137 13.76 13.17 11.54
CA LEU A 137 15.21 13.15 11.32
C LEU A 137 15.62 12.15 10.21
N VAL A 138 15.00 10.97 10.16
CA VAL A 138 15.45 9.87 9.29
C VAL A 138 14.55 9.71 8.07
N LEU A 139 13.24 9.82 8.22
CA LEU A 139 12.26 9.49 7.19
C LEU A 139 11.68 10.70 6.46
N ARG A 140 12.14 11.92 6.78
CA ARG A 140 11.58 13.17 6.23
C ARG A 140 11.35 13.17 4.71
N PRO A 141 12.28 12.73 3.84
CA PRO A 141 12.04 12.71 2.40
C PRO A 141 10.93 11.73 2.00
N GLN A 142 10.88 10.56 2.66
CA GLN A 142 9.87 9.54 2.37
C GLN A 142 8.48 9.99 2.85
N ILE A 143 8.39 10.66 4.00
CA ILE A 143 7.15 11.22 4.53
C ILE A 143 6.62 12.30 3.59
N ALA A 144 7.48 13.21 3.12
CA ALA A 144 7.09 14.24 2.17
C ALA A 144 6.56 13.66 0.84
N ASP A 145 7.07 12.50 0.42
CA ASP A 145 6.56 11.80 -0.76
C ASP A 145 5.19 11.14 -0.49
N HIS A 146 4.99 10.54 0.69
CA HIS A 146 3.68 10.06 1.11
C HIS A 146 2.64 11.18 1.18
N GLU A 147 2.99 12.35 1.74
CA GLU A 147 2.07 13.50 1.81
C GLU A 147 1.66 13.99 0.42
N ARG A 148 2.60 14.00 -0.53
CA ARG A 148 2.31 14.33 -1.93
C ARG A 148 1.42 13.27 -2.56
N GLN A 149 1.71 11.99 -2.34
CA GLN A 149 0.88 10.88 -2.80
C GLN A 149 -0.55 11.01 -2.28
N GLU A 150 -0.75 11.23 -0.98
CA GLU A 150 -2.08 11.36 -0.39
C GLU A 150 -2.87 12.54 -0.97
N ARG A 151 -2.21 13.68 -1.22
CA ARG A 151 -2.86 14.81 -1.91
C ARG A 151 -3.32 14.45 -3.31
N ILE A 152 -2.45 13.82 -4.12
CA ILE A 152 -2.80 13.37 -5.47
C ILE A 152 -4.01 12.43 -5.45
N VAL A 153 -4.06 11.51 -4.49
CA VAL A 153 -5.17 10.58 -4.33
C VAL A 153 -6.45 11.31 -3.97
N ARG A 154 -6.44 12.23 -3.00
CA ARG A 154 -7.61 13.01 -2.57
C ARG A 154 -8.16 13.90 -3.68
N ASP A 155 -7.26 14.51 -4.46
CA ASP A 155 -7.62 15.45 -5.54
C ASP A 155 -8.00 14.73 -6.85
N SER A 156 -7.93 13.39 -6.89
CA SER A 156 -8.11 12.60 -8.12
C SER A 156 -9.54 12.56 -8.66
N GLY A 157 -10.54 12.79 -7.83
CA GLY A 157 -11.95 12.58 -8.19
C GLY A 157 -12.35 11.12 -8.40
N LEU A 158 -11.49 10.18 -8.00
CA LEU A 158 -11.74 8.73 -8.05
C LEU A 158 -12.44 8.24 -6.78
N ASP A 159 -12.89 7.00 -6.80
CA ASP A 159 -13.43 6.31 -5.62
C ASP A 159 -12.26 5.73 -4.81
N TRP A 160 -11.56 6.62 -4.12
CA TRP A 160 -10.28 6.31 -3.47
C TRP A 160 -10.41 5.84 -2.03
N THR A 161 -9.45 5.02 -1.59
CA THR A 161 -9.15 4.76 -0.18
C THR A 161 -7.65 4.86 0.04
N ILE A 162 -7.24 5.63 1.06
CA ILE A 162 -5.86 5.70 1.52
C ILE A 162 -5.71 4.75 2.71
N VAL A 163 -4.76 3.82 2.62
CA VAL A 163 -4.47 2.83 3.66
C VAL A 163 -3.18 3.21 4.36
N GLN A 164 -3.26 3.43 5.67
CA GLN A 164 -2.15 3.88 6.51
C GLN A 164 -1.74 2.77 7.50
N PRO A 165 -0.93 1.78 7.07
CA PRO A 165 -0.44 0.74 7.97
C PRO A 165 0.61 1.31 8.94
N VAL A 166 0.64 0.76 10.14
CA VAL A 166 1.74 0.88 11.09
C VAL A 166 2.98 0.07 10.62
N ASN A 167 3.97 -0.16 11.49
CA ASN A 167 5.19 -0.90 11.10
C ASN A 167 4.86 -2.31 10.60
N LEU A 168 5.35 -2.63 9.39
CA LEU A 168 5.10 -3.89 8.73
C LEU A 168 6.03 -4.99 9.23
N THR A 169 5.45 -6.15 9.55
CA THR A 169 6.16 -7.36 9.95
C THR A 169 5.83 -8.52 9.01
N ASP A 170 6.54 -9.63 9.17
CA ASP A 170 6.27 -10.87 8.43
C ASP A 170 5.61 -11.94 9.35
N ASP A 171 5.05 -11.49 10.48
CA ASP A 171 4.26 -12.29 11.42
C ASP A 171 2.93 -12.72 10.80
N ASP A 172 2.17 -13.55 11.52
CA ASP A 172 0.87 -14.08 11.07
C ASP A 172 -0.32 -13.51 11.88
N GLU A 173 -0.16 -12.32 12.43
CA GLU A 173 -1.21 -11.67 13.20
C GLU A 173 -2.32 -11.11 12.30
N ALA A 174 -3.57 -11.18 12.80
CA ALA A 174 -4.72 -10.53 12.16
C ALA A 174 -4.58 -9.01 12.21
N ALA A 175 -5.24 -8.30 11.27
CA ALA A 175 -5.29 -6.86 11.27
C ALA A 175 -6.62 -6.34 11.79
N THR A 176 -6.58 -5.17 12.44
CA THR A 176 -7.72 -4.29 12.70
C THR A 176 -7.61 -3.03 11.85
N THR A 177 -8.77 -2.50 11.48
CA THR A 177 -8.87 -1.28 10.67
C THR A 177 -9.63 -0.20 11.43
N SER A 178 -9.26 1.07 11.21
CA SER A 178 -9.96 2.21 11.82
C SER A 178 -10.02 3.39 10.86
N ARG A 179 -11.21 3.96 10.70
CA ARG A 179 -11.45 5.21 9.95
C ARG A 179 -11.14 6.47 10.77
N THR A 180 -11.01 6.33 12.07
CA THR A 180 -10.74 7.45 12.99
C THR A 180 -9.27 7.60 13.32
N GLY A 181 -8.38 6.82 12.69
CA GLY A 181 -6.94 6.84 12.94
C GLY A 181 -6.51 6.14 14.24
N GLY A 182 -7.42 5.40 14.91
CA GLY A 182 -7.06 4.55 16.05
C GLY A 182 -6.20 3.36 15.61
N VAL A 183 -5.29 2.91 16.48
CA VAL A 183 -4.48 1.71 16.30
C VAL A 183 -4.35 0.95 17.62
N GLU A 184 -4.41 -0.36 17.56
CA GLU A 184 -4.28 -1.22 18.76
C GLU A 184 -2.82 -1.59 19.06
N GLY A 185 -1.97 -1.47 18.07
CA GLY A 185 -0.53 -1.71 18.18
C GLY A 185 0.25 -1.02 17.08
N MET A 186 1.58 -1.02 17.19
CA MET A 186 2.45 -0.36 16.20
C MET A 186 3.07 -1.36 15.21
N LYS A 187 2.51 -2.56 15.10
CA LYS A 187 2.93 -3.59 14.15
C LYS A 187 1.71 -4.16 13.43
N VAL A 188 1.89 -4.59 12.19
CA VAL A 188 0.88 -5.33 11.42
C VAL A 188 1.59 -6.25 10.43
N SER A 189 1.08 -7.47 10.24
CA SER A 189 1.65 -8.39 9.27
C SER A 189 1.36 -7.94 7.84
N ARG A 190 2.32 -8.16 6.93
CA ARG A 190 2.11 -7.89 5.49
C ARG A 190 1.00 -8.73 4.92
N ARG A 191 0.85 -9.98 5.40
CA ARG A 191 -0.23 -10.86 4.97
C ARG A 191 -1.60 -10.29 5.32
N ALA A 192 -1.79 -9.85 6.57
CA ALA A 192 -3.05 -9.25 7.00
C ALA A 192 -3.33 -7.91 6.29
N LEU A 193 -2.31 -7.07 6.08
CA LEU A 193 -2.43 -5.86 5.27
C LEU A 193 -2.84 -6.19 3.83
N GLY A 194 -2.28 -7.25 3.24
CA GLY A 194 -2.64 -7.72 1.90
C GLY A 194 -4.12 -8.04 1.78
N ALA A 195 -4.69 -8.75 2.77
CA ALA A 195 -6.12 -9.04 2.83
C ALA A 195 -6.97 -7.76 2.96
N VAL A 196 -6.54 -6.80 3.78
CA VAL A 196 -7.21 -5.48 3.88
C VAL A 196 -7.20 -4.75 2.54
N LEU A 197 -6.04 -4.70 1.86
CA LEU A 197 -5.92 -4.05 0.54
C LEU A 197 -6.82 -4.73 -0.50
N ALA A 198 -6.88 -6.06 -0.51
CA ALA A 198 -7.73 -6.83 -1.41
C ALA A 198 -9.22 -6.55 -1.15
N GLY A 199 -9.68 -6.68 0.09
CA GLY A 199 -11.08 -6.43 0.45
C GLY A 199 -11.52 -4.99 0.17
N LEU A 200 -10.63 -4.00 0.39
CA LEU A 200 -10.91 -2.61 0.04
C LEU A 200 -10.98 -2.40 -1.49
N ALA A 201 -10.14 -3.07 -2.27
CA ALA A 201 -10.12 -2.94 -3.73
C ALA A 201 -11.36 -3.55 -4.39
N THR A 202 -11.90 -4.62 -3.83
CA THR A 202 -13.01 -5.39 -4.40
C THR A 202 -14.36 -5.02 -3.81
N GLY A 203 -14.37 -4.37 -2.64
CA GLY A 203 -15.57 -3.89 -1.97
C GLY A 203 -15.92 -2.44 -2.33
N SER A 204 -17.12 -2.03 -1.91
CA SER A 204 -17.62 -0.65 -2.05
C SER A 204 -17.49 0.18 -0.77
N ALA A 205 -16.91 -0.39 0.29
CA ALA A 205 -16.72 0.30 1.56
C ALA A 205 -15.54 1.29 1.51
N ASP A 206 -15.54 2.24 2.45
CA ASP A 206 -14.43 3.16 2.71
C ASP A 206 -14.00 4.02 1.51
N VAL A 207 -14.96 4.40 0.65
CA VAL A 207 -14.72 5.38 -0.42
C VAL A 207 -14.54 6.77 0.19
N ALA A 208 -13.60 7.53 -0.38
CA ALA A 208 -13.15 8.84 0.09
C ALA A 208 -12.70 8.83 1.58
N ALA A 209 -12.01 7.75 1.98
CA ALA A 209 -11.63 7.53 3.37
C ALA A 209 -10.15 7.23 3.55
N CYS A 210 -9.61 7.62 4.72
CA CYS A 210 -8.33 7.12 5.23
C CYS A 210 -8.60 6.00 6.24
N VAL A 211 -7.91 4.88 6.07
CA VAL A 211 -8.04 3.69 6.91
C VAL A 211 -6.70 3.36 7.54
N SER A 212 -6.59 3.51 8.85
CA SER A 212 -5.43 3.04 9.61
C SER A 212 -5.49 1.53 9.79
N VAL A 213 -4.36 0.85 9.67
CA VAL A 213 -4.27 -0.61 9.80
C VAL A 213 -3.19 -0.97 10.81
N SER A 214 -3.58 -1.69 11.86
CA SER A 214 -2.67 -2.24 12.88
C SER A 214 -2.95 -3.72 13.10
N GLY A 215 -2.04 -4.42 13.78
CA GLY A 215 -2.33 -5.76 14.29
C GLY A 215 -3.45 -5.70 15.32
N ALA A 216 -4.22 -6.77 15.42
CA ALA A 216 -5.20 -6.93 16.49
C ALA A 216 -4.47 -6.95 17.84
N ALA A 217 -5.08 -6.38 18.88
CA ALA A 217 -4.56 -6.52 20.23
C ALA A 217 -4.46 -8.01 20.56
N ALA A 218 -3.28 -8.46 20.99
CA ALA A 218 -3.15 -9.80 21.53
C ALA A 218 -4.20 -9.93 22.65
N GLU A 219 -5.14 -10.84 22.49
CA GLU A 219 -6.04 -11.19 23.57
C GLU A 219 -5.17 -11.43 24.80
N ARG A 220 -5.36 -10.61 25.84
CA ARG A 220 -4.73 -10.89 27.13
C ARG A 220 -5.25 -12.25 27.53
N ARG A 221 -4.42 -13.28 27.36
CA ARG A 221 -4.70 -14.59 27.93
C ARG A 221 -4.96 -14.33 29.40
N ALA A 222 -6.22 -14.39 29.78
CA ALA A 222 -6.61 -14.36 31.16
C ALA A 222 -5.83 -15.50 31.83
N SER A 223 -4.86 -15.13 32.66
CA SER A 223 -4.20 -16.06 33.57
C SER A 223 -5.31 -16.61 34.46
N ALA A 224 -5.75 -17.81 34.17
CA ALA A 224 -6.59 -18.54 35.10
C ALA A 224 -5.84 -18.64 36.43
N PRO A 225 -6.41 -18.26 37.55
CA PRO A 225 -5.77 -18.47 38.85
C PRO A 225 -5.61 -19.95 39.05
N ALA A 226 -4.35 -20.42 39.26
CA ALA A 226 -4.07 -21.74 39.72
C ALA A 226 -4.79 -21.95 41.08
N ARG A 227 -5.61 -22.97 41.16
CA ARG A 227 -6.13 -23.52 42.41
C ARG A 227 -5.17 -24.58 42.92
#